data_ba3bca7d0cb054855594fc2cb63eb3c7
#
_entry.id   ba3bca7d0cb054855594fc2cb63eb3c7
#
_cell.length_a   1.000
_cell.length_b   1.000
_cell.length_c   1.000
_cell.angle_alpha   90.00
_cell.angle_beta   90.00
_cell.angle_gamma   90.00
#
_symmetry.space_group_name_H-M   'P 1'
#
loop_
_entity.id
_entity.type
_entity.pdbx_description
1 polymer ?
#
loop_
_entity_poly.entity_id
_entity_poly.type
_entity_poly.pdbx_seq_one_letter_code
_entity_poly.pdbx_strand_id
1 'polypeptide(L)'
;MNERTTIIIIITLLMIGTFYLHFSEDWSYVDSFYFSTITLTTIGYGDLYPSKDSTKIFISLYAMFGIGIMPYALGSIIGKRVVERGTNLHKVFAGIYDLKYNLKDRTRRKLNREIGKNLIKRATRKEMERKEVEKW
;
A
#
# COMPACT_ATOMS: atom_id res chain seq x y z
N MET A 1 -10.99 -0.53 -14.09
CA MET A 1 -10.24 -1.15 -15.20
C MET A 1 -9.47 -2.34 -14.65
N ASN A 2 -9.50 -3.49 -15.31
CA ASN A 2 -8.77 -4.67 -14.85
C ASN A 2 -7.27 -4.53 -15.12
N GLU A 3 -6.41 -5.14 -14.28
CA GLU A 3 -4.95 -5.10 -14.47
C GLU A 3 -4.52 -5.57 -15.88
N ARG A 4 -5.18 -6.61 -16.38
CA ARG A 4 -4.95 -7.13 -17.74
C ARG A 4 -5.20 -6.06 -18.80
N THR A 5 -6.30 -5.32 -18.69
CA THR A 5 -6.64 -4.22 -19.62
C THR A 5 -5.60 -3.12 -19.58
N THR A 6 -5.13 -2.76 -18.38
CA THR A 6 -4.08 -1.74 -18.22
C THR A 6 -2.77 -2.17 -18.88
N ILE A 7 -2.33 -3.40 -18.67
CA ILE A 7 -1.12 -3.95 -19.30
C ILE A 7 -1.25 -3.97 -20.83
N ILE A 8 -2.41 -4.38 -21.34
CA ILE A 8 -2.67 -4.40 -22.79
C ILE A 8 -2.57 -2.99 -23.37
N ILE A 9 -3.11 -1.97 -22.72
CA ILE A 9 -3.04 -0.58 -23.18
C ILE A 9 -1.59 -0.10 -23.24
N ILE A 10 -0.78 -0.39 -22.21
CA ILE A 10 0.65 -0.03 -22.19
C ILE A 10 1.40 -0.68 -23.35
N ILE A 11 1.22 -1.99 -23.52
CA ILE A 11 1.87 -2.73 -24.61
C ILE A 11 1.44 -2.19 -25.97
N THR A 12 0.14 -1.93 -26.15
CA THR A 12 -0.39 -1.38 -27.41
C THR A 12 0.22 -0.02 -27.74
N LEU A 13 0.31 0.88 -26.75
CA LEU A 13 0.96 2.19 -26.94
C LEU A 13 2.43 2.04 -27.32
N LEU A 14 3.19 1.20 -26.62
CA LEU A 14 4.59 0.94 -26.93
C LEU A 14 4.76 0.39 -28.36
N MET A 15 3.91 -0.55 -28.76
CA MET A 15 3.95 -1.12 -30.11
C MET A 15 3.66 -0.05 -31.19
N ILE A 16 2.61 0.77 -30.99
CA ILE A 16 2.27 1.84 -31.93
C ILE A 16 3.45 2.80 -32.12
N GLY A 17 4.04 3.28 -31.01
CA GLY A 17 5.20 4.18 -31.09
C GLY A 17 6.42 3.54 -31.77
N THR A 18 6.73 2.29 -31.40
CA THR A 18 7.86 1.54 -31.97
C THR A 18 7.72 1.35 -33.48
N PHE A 19 6.56 0.85 -33.94
CA PHE A 19 6.36 0.62 -35.36
C PHE A 19 6.33 1.94 -36.16
N TYR A 20 5.63 2.95 -35.64
CA TYR A 20 5.59 4.24 -36.36
C TYR A 20 6.98 4.86 -36.52
N LEU A 21 7.79 4.89 -35.47
CA LEU A 21 9.13 5.44 -35.50
C LEU A 21 10.08 4.64 -36.40
N HIS A 22 10.02 3.32 -36.35
CA HIS A 22 10.80 2.46 -37.22
C HIS A 22 10.56 2.79 -38.71
N PHE A 23 9.29 2.86 -39.11
CA PHE A 23 8.97 3.15 -40.54
C PHE A 23 9.09 4.62 -40.90
N SER A 24 8.92 5.55 -39.96
CA SER A 24 8.97 6.97 -40.27
C SER A 24 10.38 7.53 -40.26
N GLU A 25 11.22 7.16 -39.32
CA GLU A 25 12.58 7.69 -39.13
C GLU A 25 13.69 6.73 -39.63
N ASP A 26 13.32 5.56 -40.11
CA ASP A 26 14.25 4.48 -40.48
C ASP A 26 15.17 4.02 -39.33
N TRP A 27 14.70 4.16 -38.10
CA TRP A 27 15.42 3.73 -36.91
C TRP A 27 15.34 2.21 -36.72
N SER A 28 16.32 1.65 -35.99
CA SER A 28 16.23 0.25 -35.58
C SER A 28 14.98 0.01 -34.70
N TYR A 29 14.48 -1.23 -34.64
CA TYR A 29 13.37 -1.57 -33.70
C TYR A 29 13.75 -1.29 -32.26
N VAL A 30 15.02 -1.48 -31.91
CA VAL A 30 15.52 -1.25 -30.55
C VAL A 30 15.48 0.25 -30.21
N ASP A 31 15.99 1.10 -31.10
CA ASP A 31 15.99 2.56 -30.90
C ASP A 31 14.57 3.12 -30.87
N SER A 32 13.69 2.63 -31.74
CA SER A 32 12.27 3.02 -31.78
C SER A 32 11.54 2.62 -30.50
N PHE A 33 11.78 1.41 -29.99
CA PHE A 33 11.22 0.93 -28.72
C PHE A 33 11.77 1.72 -27.54
N TYR A 34 13.06 1.94 -27.51
CA TYR A 34 13.73 2.74 -26.48
C TYR A 34 13.15 4.15 -26.43
N PHE A 35 13.10 4.84 -27.58
CA PHE A 35 12.54 6.20 -27.66
C PHE A 35 11.08 6.25 -27.22
N SER A 36 10.24 5.30 -27.67
CA SER A 36 8.84 5.20 -27.25
C SER A 36 8.72 5.03 -25.73
N THR A 37 9.57 4.20 -25.15
CA THR A 37 9.58 3.94 -23.70
C THR A 37 9.96 5.18 -22.91
N ILE A 38 11.06 5.86 -23.25
CA ILE A 38 11.51 7.05 -22.51
C ILE A 38 10.57 8.24 -22.68
N THR A 39 9.86 8.30 -23.81
CA THR A 39 8.84 9.34 -24.07
C THR A 39 7.57 9.09 -23.24
N LEU A 40 7.03 7.87 -23.26
CA LEU A 40 5.84 7.52 -22.49
C LEU A 40 6.07 7.57 -20.98
N THR A 41 7.28 7.23 -20.52
CA THR A 41 7.65 7.34 -19.11
C THR A 41 8.07 8.75 -18.70
N THR A 42 8.00 9.71 -19.61
CA THR A 42 8.36 11.13 -19.38
C THR A 42 9.82 11.36 -18.98
N ILE A 43 10.72 10.42 -19.26
CA ILE A 43 12.16 10.55 -18.98
C ILE A 43 12.83 11.48 -20.00
N GLY A 44 12.68 11.20 -21.30
CA GLY A 44 13.12 12.05 -22.40
C GLY A 44 14.59 12.45 -22.33
N TYR A 45 15.54 11.51 -22.45
CA TYR A 45 16.98 11.80 -22.36
C TYR A 45 17.47 12.79 -23.45
N GLY A 46 16.78 12.89 -24.61
CA GLY A 46 17.16 13.79 -25.69
C GLY A 46 18.34 13.32 -26.52
N ASP A 47 18.74 12.08 -26.38
CA ASP A 47 19.81 11.44 -27.17
C ASP A 47 19.34 11.01 -28.56
N LEU A 48 18.05 10.76 -28.71
CA LEU A 48 17.37 10.54 -29.98
C LEU A 48 16.29 11.59 -30.16
N TYR A 49 16.15 12.11 -31.40
CA TYR A 49 15.09 13.08 -31.75
C TYR A 49 14.61 12.86 -33.17
N PRO A 50 13.31 13.00 -33.47
CA PRO A 50 12.75 12.86 -34.79
C PRO A 50 13.30 13.94 -35.76
N SER A 51 13.65 13.52 -36.94
CA SER A 51 14.14 14.44 -38.00
C SER A 51 12.99 15.01 -38.83
N LYS A 52 11.95 14.19 -39.11
CA LYS A 52 10.84 14.54 -39.99
C LYS A 52 9.75 15.28 -39.21
N ASP A 53 9.20 16.33 -39.78
CA ASP A 53 8.18 17.16 -39.13
C ASP A 53 6.88 16.41 -38.85
N SER A 54 6.48 15.46 -39.70
CA SER A 54 5.37 14.56 -39.47
C SER A 54 5.56 13.72 -38.22
N THR A 55 6.78 13.24 -38.01
CA THR A 55 7.14 12.46 -36.79
C THR A 55 7.13 13.33 -35.54
N LYS A 56 7.59 14.58 -35.64
CA LYS A 56 7.54 15.53 -34.52
C LYS A 56 6.08 15.77 -34.06
N ILE A 57 5.17 15.97 -35.04
CA ILE A 57 3.74 16.14 -34.74
C ILE A 57 3.17 14.88 -34.09
N PHE A 58 3.45 13.70 -34.66
CA PHE A 58 2.99 12.41 -34.06
C PHE A 58 3.49 12.24 -32.64
N ILE A 59 4.79 12.46 -32.40
CA ILE A 59 5.38 12.29 -31.05
C ILE A 59 4.79 13.28 -30.05
N SER A 60 4.50 14.51 -30.47
CA SER A 60 3.86 15.51 -29.63
C SER A 60 2.47 15.03 -29.13
N LEU A 61 1.65 14.51 -30.03
CA LEU A 61 0.35 13.94 -29.67
C LEU A 61 0.50 12.65 -28.85
N TYR A 62 1.41 11.77 -29.26
CA TYR A 62 1.72 10.53 -28.57
C TYR A 62 2.15 10.75 -27.12
N ALA A 63 3.02 11.73 -26.88
CA ALA A 63 3.46 12.12 -25.53
C ALA A 63 2.30 12.68 -24.70
N MET A 64 1.42 13.50 -25.27
CA MET A 64 0.23 14.01 -24.55
C MET A 64 -0.67 12.88 -24.08
N PHE A 65 -0.94 11.88 -24.91
CA PHE A 65 -1.69 10.69 -24.49
C PHE A 65 -0.93 9.87 -23.46
N GLY A 66 0.39 9.74 -23.62
CA GLY A 66 1.26 9.02 -22.69
C GLY A 66 1.24 9.60 -21.29
N ILE A 67 1.34 10.94 -21.17
CA ILE A 67 1.30 11.64 -19.87
C ILE A 67 -0.02 11.38 -19.13
N GLY A 68 -1.15 11.24 -19.82
CA GLY A 68 -2.43 10.94 -19.19
C GLY A 68 -2.58 9.48 -18.80
N ILE A 69 -2.17 8.56 -19.66
CA ILE A 69 -2.44 7.12 -19.53
C ILE A 69 -1.41 6.42 -18.63
N MET A 70 -0.12 6.75 -18.74
CA MET A 70 0.96 6.06 -18.01
C MET A 70 0.87 6.21 -16.49
N PRO A 71 0.73 7.40 -15.90
CA PRO A 71 0.57 7.54 -14.45
C PRO A 71 -0.69 6.84 -13.92
N TYR A 72 -1.78 6.92 -14.68
CA TYR A 72 -3.01 6.21 -14.34
C TYR A 72 -2.82 4.69 -14.36
N ALA A 73 -2.15 4.17 -15.37
CA ALA A 73 -1.85 2.75 -15.54
C ALA A 73 -0.96 2.23 -14.39
N LEU A 74 0.13 2.94 -14.09
CA LEU A 74 1.02 2.61 -12.97
C LEU A 74 0.30 2.71 -11.63
N GLY A 75 -0.48 3.77 -11.41
CA GLY A 75 -1.27 3.96 -10.21
C GLY A 75 -2.29 2.83 -9.99
N SER A 76 -2.92 2.32 -11.05
CA SER A 76 -3.87 1.21 -10.96
C SER A 76 -3.23 -0.13 -10.56
N ILE A 77 -1.98 -0.36 -10.98
CA ILE A 77 -1.20 -1.57 -10.64
C ILE A 77 -0.66 -1.47 -9.21
N ILE A 78 -0.05 -0.34 -8.86
CA ILE A 78 0.59 -0.12 -7.56
C ILE A 78 -0.47 0.07 -6.47
N GLY A 79 -1.52 0.83 -6.74
CA GLY A 79 -2.56 1.17 -5.78
C GLY A 79 -3.25 -0.05 -5.18
N LYS A 80 -3.56 -1.07 -5.97
CA LYS A 80 -4.14 -2.32 -5.48
C LYS A 80 -3.21 -3.06 -4.53
N ARG A 81 -1.94 -3.18 -4.86
CA ARG A 81 -0.94 -3.86 -4.02
C ARG A 81 -0.67 -3.11 -2.72
N VAL A 82 -0.69 -1.78 -2.73
CA VAL A 82 -0.51 -0.94 -1.54
C VAL A 82 -1.74 -1.01 -0.64
N VAL A 83 -2.95 -0.97 -1.20
CA VAL A 83 -4.20 -1.09 -0.44
C VAL A 83 -4.32 -2.47 0.21
N GLU A 84 -4.03 -3.56 -0.50
CA GLU A 84 -4.03 -4.91 0.06
C GLU A 84 -3.02 -5.09 1.19
N ARG A 85 -1.83 -4.52 1.08
CA ARG A 85 -0.82 -4.52 2.15
C ARG A 85 -1.24 -3.62 3.32
N GLY A 86 -1.83 -2.47 3.05
CA GLY A 86 -2.33 -1.55 4.08
C GLY A 86 -3.44 -2.14 4.93
N THR A 87 -4.37 -2.88 4.33
CA THR A 87 -5.45 -3.57 5.06
C THR A 87 -4.93 -4.68 5.97
N ASN A 88 -3.87 -5.40 5.57
CA ASN A 88 -3.24 -6.41 6.41
C ASN A 88 -2.50 -5.78 7.61
N LEU A 89 -1.80 -4.68 7.41
CA LEU A 89 -1.18 -3.90 8.49
C LEU A 89 -2.22 -3.40 9.49
N HIS A 90 -3.35 -2.87 9.02
CA HIS A 90 -4.43 -2.41 9.89
C HIS A 90 -5.01 -3.54 10.75
N LYS A 91 -5.17 -4.75 10.19
CA LYS A 91 -5.61 -5.94 10.93
C LYS A 91 -4.59 -6.37 12.00
N VAL A 92 -3.30 -6.30 11.67
CA VAL A 92 -2.23 -6.62 12.63
C VAL A 92 -2.22 -5.61 13.79
N PHE A 93 -2.32 -4.32 13.51
CA PHE A 93 -2.42 -3.30 14.55
C PHE A 93 -3.68 -3.45 15.41
N ALA A 94 -4.84 -3.70 14.80
CA ALA A 94 -6.07 -3.96 15.55
C ALA A 94 -5.92 -5.18 16.47
N GLY A 95 -5.30 -6.26 16.00
CA GLY A 95 -5.01 -7.44 16.83
C GLY A 95 -4.07 -7.14 18.00
N ILE A 96 -3.06 -6.30 17.82
CA ILE A 96 -2.15 -5.88 18.89
C ILE A 96 -2.89 -5.04 19.94
N TYR A 97 -3.76 -4.13 19.55
CA TYR A 97 -4.59 -3.34 20.47
C TYR A 97 -5.54 -4.21 21.26
N ASP A 98 -6.21 -5.17 20.64
CA ASP A 98 -7.10 -6.14 21.30
C ASP A 98 -6.34 -7.01 22.30
N LEU A 99 -5.16 -7.50 21.93
CA LEU A 99 -4.31 -8.29 22.83
C LEU A 99 -3.88 -7.47 24.06
N LYS A 100 -3.44 -6.24 23.87
CA LYS A 100 -3.05 -5.32 24.94
C LYS A 100 -4.22 -5.02 25.88
N TYR A 101 -5.41 -4.79 25.34
CA TYR A 101 -6.62 -4.55 26.12
C TYR A 101 -6.99 -5.78 26.98
N ASN A 102 -7.01 -6.96 26.36
CA ASN A 102 -7.33 -8.23 27.02
C ASN A 102 -6.33 -8.60 28.13
N LEU A 103 -5.02 -8.35 27.91
CA LEU A 103 -4.01 -8.57 28.94
C LEU A 103 -4.21 -7.63 30.14
N LYS A 104 -4.48 -6.35 29.91
CA LYS A 104 -4.76 -5.37 30.96
C LYS A 104 -5.99 -5.75 31.78
N ASP A 105 -7.06 -6.21 31.13
CA ASP A 105 -8.29 -6.62 31.80
C ASP A 105 -8.10 -7.91 32.64
N ARG A 106 -7.38 -8.90 32.09
CA ARG A 106 -7.02 -10.11 32.83
C ARG A 106 -6.18 -9.81 34.07
N THR A 107 -5.21 -8.93 33.97
CA THR A 107 -4.36 -8.52 35.10
C THR A 107 -5.18 -7.79 36.15
N ARG A 108 -6.08 -6.90 35.77
CA ARG A 108 -6.98 -6.17 36.64
C ARG A 108 -7.93 -7.10 37.41
N ARG A 109 -8.50 -8.10 36.73
CA ARG A 109 -9.37 -9.12 37.35
C ARG A 109 -8.62 -9.98 38.34
N LYS A 110 -7.36 -10.39 38.05
CA LYS A 110 -6.52 -11.12 38.99
C LYS A 110 -6.23 -10.29 40.24
N LEU A 111 -5.83 -9.03 40.07
CA LEU A 111 -5.54 -8.13 41.17
C LEU A 111 -6.77 -7.90 42.06
N ASN A 112 -7.94 -7.65 41.49
CA ASN A 112 -9.18 -7.46 42.24
C ASN A 112 -9.57 -8.70 43.02
N ARG A 113 -9.36 -9.90 42.48
CA ARG A 113 -9.59 -11.17 43.23
C ARG A 113 -8.66 -11.32 44.43
N GLU A 114 -7.38 -10.97 44.28
CA GLU A 114 -6.42 -11.04 45.38
C GLU A 114 -6.72 -10.02 46.48
N ILE A 115 -7.06 -8.79 46.07
CA ILE A 115 -7.51 -7.74 47.01
C ILE A 115 -8.75 -8.21 47.77
N GLY A 116 -9.75 -8.75 47.05
CA GLY A 116 -10.96 -9.28 47.68
C GLY A 116 -10.67 -10.37 48.70
N LYS A 117 -9.84 -11.36 48.38
CA LYS A 117 -9.44 -12.41 49.32
C LYS A 117 -8.74 -11.84 50.55
N ASN A 118 -7.85 -10.87 50.37
CA ASN A 118 -7.13 -10.26 51.49
C ASN A 118 -8.05 -9.44 52.41
N LEU A 119 -9.04 -8.75 51.85
CA LEU A 119 -10.04 -7.98 52.60
C LEU A 119 -10.93 -8.93 53.42
N ILE A 120 -11.40 -10.02 52.83
CA ILE A 120 -12.20 -11.04 53.53
C ILE A 120 -11.38 -11.62 54.69
N LYS A 121 -10.13 -12.04 54.46
CA LYS A 121 -9.25 -12.58 55.51
C LYS A 121 -9.03 -11.61 56.65
N ARG A 122 -8.86 -10.32 56.37
CA ARG A 122 -8.73 -9.28 57.40
C ARG A 122 -10.03 -9.06 58.18
N ALA A 123 -11.18 -9.06 57.49
CA ALA A 123 -12.48 -8.93 58.14
C ALA A 123 -12.76 -10.10 59.08
N THR A 124 -12.55 -11.34 58.64
CA THR A 124 -12.71 -12.55 59.42
C THR A 124 -11.80 -12.54 60.67
N ARG A 125 -10.55 -12.11 60.52
CA ARG A 125 -9.61 -12.00 61.65
C ARG A 125 -10.09 -11.00 62.70
N LYS A 126 -10.55 -9.81 62.25
CA LYS A 126 -11.11 -8.79 63.15
C LYS A 126 -12.35 -9.27 63.87
N GLU A 127 -13.18 -10.07 63.23
CA GLU A 127 -14.38 -10.62 63.81
C GLU A 127 -14.09 -11.71 64.87
N MET A 128 -13.05 -12.52 64.63
CA MET A 128 -12.55 -13.48 65.64
C MET A 128 -11.94 -12.76 66.84
N GLU A 129 -11.13 -11.74 66.62
CA GLU A 129 -10.54 -10.92 67.68
C GLU A 129 -11.63 -10.24 68.53
N ARG A 130 -12.71 -9.74 67.97
CA ARG A 130 -13.85 -9.19 68.70
C ARG A 130 -14.57 -10.25 69.57
N LYS A 131 -14.79 -11.42 69.00
CA LYS A 131 -15.44 -12.53 69.76
C LYS A 131 -14.60 -13.07 70.90
N GLU A 132 -13.28 -13.00 70.83
CA GLU A 132 -12.37 -13.32 71.91
C GLU A 132 -12.43 -12.31 73.07
N VAL A 133 -12.54 -11.02 72.73
CA VAL A 133 -12.61 -9.92 73.71
C VAL A 133 -13.99 -9.95 74.41
N GLU A 134 -15.07 -10.33 73.76
CA GLU A 134 -16.42 -10.44 74.35
C GLU A 134 -16.61 -11.63 75.33
N LYS A 135 -15.68 -12.55 75.41
CA LYS A 135 -15.67 -13.69 76.28
C LYS A 135 -15.12 -13.45 77.70
N TRP A 136 -14.56 -12.26 77.92
CA TRP A 136 -13.97 -11.81 79.18
C TRP A 136 -14.81 -10.69 79.82
#